data_3d7934dd93e2a54ddc1c6cfa4279b712
#
_entry.id   3d7934dd93e2a54ddc1c6cfa4279b712
#
_cell.length_a   1.000
_cell.length_b   1.000
_cell.length_c   1.000
_cell.angle_alpha   90.00
_cell.angle_beta   90.00
_cell.angle_gamma   90.00
#
_symmetry.space_group_name_H-M   'P 1'
#
loop_
_entity.id
_entity.type
_entity.pdbx_description
1 polymer ?
#
loop_
_entity_poly.entity_id
_entity_poly.type
_entity_poly.pdbx_seq_one_letter_code
_entity_poly.pdbx_strand_id
1 'polypeptide(L)'
;MAIESDQRTTDAPTSPTGGVDYESVPADYLAARQLKKGAAGWVLLAGLGVSYVISGDYAGWNLGLAQGGFGGMLIATLVMGAMYLCMVLTLAELSAALPTAGGGYSFARRALGPWGGYLTGTAILLEYALAPAAIAVF
;
A
#
# COMPACT_ATOMS: atom_id res chain seq x y z
N MET A 1 42.86 18.34 31.78
CA MET A 1 42.32 16.98 32.06
C MET A 1 41.26 16.74 31.03
N ALA A 2 41.70 16.16 29.87
CA ALA A 2 40.85 15.94 28.69
C ALA A 2 40.10 14.61 28.85
N ILE A 3 38.80 14.67 28.70
CA ILE A 3 37.96 13.45 28.63
C ILE A 3 37.80 13.14 27.15
N GLU A 4 38.58 12.16 26.71
CA GLU A 4 38.56 11.56 25.38
C GLU A 4 37.24 10.71 25.30
N SER A 5 36.28 11.20 24.54
CA SER A 5 35.06 10.48 24.25
C SER A 5 35.36 9.36 23.24
N ASP A 6 35.42 8.14 23.75
CA ASP A 6 35.51 6.90 23.01
C ASP A 6 34.31 6.77 22.04
N GLN A 7 34.52 7.10 20.77
CA GLN A 7 33.60 6.79 19.66
C GLN A 7 33.79 5.30 19.33
N ARG A 8 33.06 4.44 20.03
CA ARG A 8 32.82 3.06 19.56
C ARG A 8 31.92 3.13 18.34
N THR A 9 32.52 3.11 17.18
CA THR A 9 31.91 2.67 15.95
C THR A 9 31.44 1.24 16.13
N THR A 10 30.15 1.05 16.38
CA THR A 10 29.51 -0.25 16.30
C THR A 10 29.47 -0.67 14.82
N ASP A 11 30.51 -1.33 14.37
CA ASP A 11 30.51 -2.09 13.12
C ASP A 11 29.44 -3.20 13.26
N ALA A 12 28.30 -2.96 12.63
CA ALA A 12 27.29 -4.02 12.46
C ALA A 12 27.88 -5.08 11.51
N PRO A 13 27.78 -6.38 11.83
CA PRO A 13 28.37 -7.42 11.01
C PRO A 13 27.72 -7.43 9.63
N THR A 14 28.52 -7.15 8.61
CA THR A 14 28.17 -7.34 7.21
C THR A 14 28.01 -8.83 6.95
N SER A 15 26.78 -9.29 6.83
CA SER A 15 26.47 -10.65 6.42
C SER A 15 26.70 -10.77 4.92
N PRO A 16 27.62 -11.63 4.43
CA PRO A 16 27.83 -11.79 3.00
C PRO A 16 26.76 -12.75 2.45
N THR A 17 25.66 -12.22 2.01
CA THR A 17 24.70 -13.00 1.24
C THR A 17 24.47 -12.35 -0.11
N GLY A 18 25.22 -12.82 -1.10
CA GLY A 18 24.88 -12.74 -2.52
C GLY A 18 24.67 -11.35 -3.13
N GLY A 19 25.76 -10.63 -3.46
CA GLY A 19 25.81 -9.80 -4.66
C GLY A 19 25.07 -8.47 -4.70
N VAL A 20 24.42 -8.04 -3.64
CA VAL A 20 23.79 -6.70 -3.56
C VAL A 20 24.28 -6.01 -2.29
N ASP A 21 25.12 -5.02 -2.46
CA ASP A 21 25.54 -4.15 -1.37
C ASP A 21 24.37 -3.20 -1.05
N TYR A 22 23.71 -3.44 0.06
CA TYR A 22 22.68 -2.52 0.56
C TYR A 22 23.40 -1.39 1.28
N GLU A 23 23.54 -0.26 0.59
CA GLU A 23 23.98 0.97 1.20
C GLU A 23 23.19 1.21 2.49
N SER A 24 23.91 1.32 3.60
CA SER A 24 23.33 1.57 4.92
C SER A 24 22.62 2.92 4.89
N VAL A 25 21.29 2.88 4.83
CA VAL A 25 20.46 4.09 4.81
C VAL A 25 20.61 4.79 6.16
N PRO A 26 20.97 6.09 6.20
CA PRO A 26 21.08 6.85 7.44
C PRO A 26 19.80 6.74 8.28
N ALA A 27 19.93 6.62 9.60
CA ALA A 27 18.79 6.54 10.52
C ALA A 27 17.81 7.71 10.36
N ASP A 28 18.31 8.88 9.98
CA ASP A 28 17.52 10.08 9.68
C ASP A 28 16.57 9.91 8.48
N TYR A 29 16.94 9.11 7.49
CA TYR A 29 16.11 8.86 6.33
C TYR A 29 14.84 8.08 6.69
N LEU A 30 14.96 7.12 7.60
CA LEU A 30 13.81 6.36 8.10
C LEU A 30 12.93 7.20 9.02
N ALA A 31 13.53 8.08 9.82
CA ALA A 31 12.81 9.01 10.70
C ALA A 31 12.03 10.06 9.89
N ALA A 32 12.61 10.57 8.80
CA ALA A 32 11.97 11.53 7.89
C ALA A 32 10.79 10.93 7.11
N ARG A 33 10.74 9.60 6.95
CA ARG A 33 9.67 8.86 6.25
C ARG A 33 8.55 8.37 7.16
N GLN A 34 8.56 8.70 8.44
CA GLN A 34 7.44 8.38 9.31
C GLN A 34 6.21 9.21 8.92
N LEU A 35 5.06 8.54 8.88
CA LEU A 35 3.79 9.19 8.63
C LEU A 35 3.54 10.26 9.70
N LYS A 36 3.28 11.49 9.27
CA LYS A 36 2.95 12.60 10.15
C LYS A 36 1.62 12.29 10.85
N LYS A 37 1.65 12.06 12.15
CA LYS A 37 0.44 11.80 12.94
C LYS A 37 -0.51 12.99 12.84
N GLY A 38 -1.79 12.71 12.56
CA GLY A 38 -2.84 13.72 12.52
C GLY A 38 -2.89 14.57 11.24
N ALA A 39 -2.17 14.20 10.18
CA ALA A 39 -2.18 14.93 8.91
C ALA A 39 -3.54 14.89 8.18
N ALA A 40 -4.34 13.84 8.40
CA ALA A 40 -5.67 13.71 7.83
C ALA A 40 -6.64 13.13 8.86
N GLY A 41 -7.80 13.75 9.01
CA GLY A 41 -8.90 13.23 9.83
C GLY A 41 -9.61 12.07 9.12
N TRP A 42 -10.33 11.24 9.87
CA TRP A 42 -11.05 10.08 9.33
C TRP A 42 -12.08 10.47 8.26
N VAL A 43 -12.71 11.62 8.38
CA VAL A 43 -13.68 12.14 7.39
C VAL A 43 -13.02 12.45 6.06
N LEU A 44 -11.82 13.06 6.10
CA LEU A 44 -11.05 13.34 4.87
C LEU A 44 -10.60 12.05 4.19
N LEU A 45 -10.15 11.07 4.95
CA LEU A 45 -9.75 9.76 4.43
C LEU A 45 -10.93 8.99 3.85
N ALA A 46 -12.10 9.03 4.52
CA ALA A 46 -13.32 8.42 4.01
C ALA A 46 -13.79 9.09 2.71
N GLY A 47 -13.77 10.42 2.65
CA GLY A 47 -14.11 11.17 1.45
C GLY A 47 -13.19 10.87 0.27
N LEU A 48 -11.89 10.74 0.51
CA LEU A 48 -10.91 10.31 -0.50
C LEU A 48 -11.22 8.89 -1.01
N GLY A 49 -11.53 7.96 -0.12
CA GLY A 49 -11.89 6.58 -0.48
C GLY A 49 -13.15 6.54 -1.36
N VAL A 50 -14.19 7.25 -0.99
CA VAL A 50 -15.44 7.33 -1.77
C VAL A 50 -15.20 7.95 -3.15
N SER A 51 -14.43 9.05 -3.22
CA SER A 51 -14.16 9.70 -4.50
C SER A 51 -13.34 8.82 -5.46
N TYR A 52 -12.48 7.97 -4.91
CA TYR A 52 -11.67 7.05 -5.71
C TYR A 52 -12.51 5.91 -6.33
N VAL A 53 -13.49 5.40 -5.60
CA VAL A 53 -14.32 4.27 -6.03
C VAL A 53 -15.42 4.69 -6.99
N ILE A 54 -16.02 5.86 -6.80
CA ILE A 54 -17.24 6.30 -7.50
C ILE A 54 -17.07 6.39 -9.03
N SER A 55 -15.88 6.70 -9.50
CA SER A 55 -15.57 6.84 -10.95
C SER A 55 -15.65 5.49 -11.68
N GLY A 56 -15.13 4.42 -11.07
CA GLY A 56 -15.16 3.07 -11.63
C GLY A 56 -16.56 2.43 -11.60
N ASP A 57 -17.29 2.69 -10.53
CA ASP A 57 -18.65 2.15 -10.35
C ASP A 57 -19.63 2.66 -11.39
N TYR A 58 -19.49 3.92 -11.81
CA TYR A 58 -20.43 4.52 -12.75
C TYR A 58 -20.48 3.82 -14.11
N ALA A 59 -19.36 3.36 -14.61
CA ALA A 59 -19.27 2.61 -15.87
C ALA A 59 -19.61 1.13 -15.67
N GLY A 60 -19.14 0.52 -14.59
CA GLY A 60 -19.30 -0.90 -14.30
C GLY A 60 -20.74 -1.31 -13.99
N TRP A 61 -21.52 -0.48 -13.31
CA TRP A 61 -22.90 -0.78 -12.94
C TRP A 61 -23.82 -0.98 -14.13
N ASN A 62 -23.73 -0.12 -15.15
CA ASN A 62 -24.56 -0.23 -16.34
C ASN A 62 -24.31 -1.53 -17.10
N LEU A 63 -23.07 -1.96 -17.22
CA LEU A 63 -22.70 -3.21 -17.88
C LEU A 63 -23.16 -4.42 -17.07
N GLY A 64 -22.97 -4.40 -15.75
CA GLY A 64 -23.38 -5.46 -14.85
C GLY A 64 -24.90 -5.66 -14.81
N LEU A 65 -25.66 -4.57 -14.77
CA LEU A 65 -27.13 -4.63 -14.81
C LEU A 65 -27.66 -5.12 -16.15
N ALA A 66 -27.02 -4.75 -17.26
CA ALA A 66 -27.43 -5.17 -18.60
C ALA A 66 -27.24 -6.69 -18.80
N GLN A 67 -26.19 -7.27 -18.23
CA GLN A 67 -25.88 -8.69 -18.43
C GLN A 67 -26.47 -9.60 -17.34
N GLY A 68 -26.39 -9.18 -16.07
CA GLY A 68 -26.79 -10.01 -14.92
C GLY A 68 -28.18 -9.72 -14.39
N GLY A 69 -28.83 -8.67 -14.85
CA GLY A 69 -30.08 -8.17 -14.27
C GLY A 69 -29.89 -7.72 -12.82
N PHE A 70 -30.96 -7.21 -12.21
CA PHE A 70 -30.91 -6.69 -10.84
C PHE A 70 -30.50 -7.76 -9.81
N GLY A 71 -31.06 -8.98 -9.92
CA GLY A 71 -30.79 -10.08 -8.97
C GLY A 71 -29.33 -10.54 -9.02
N GLY A 72 -28.80 -10.76 -10.21
CA GLY A 72 -27.40 -11.15 -10.40
C GLY A 72 -26.43 -10.08 -9.89
N MET A 73 -26.70 -8.81 -10.20
CA MET A 73 -25.89 -7.69 -9.74
C MET A 73 -25.93 -7.52 -8.22
N LEU A 74 -27.09 -7.72 -7.59
CA LEU A 74 -27.22 -7.65 -6.14
C LEU A 74 -26.37 -8.72 -5.44
N ILE A 75 -26.45 -9.97 -5.90
CA ILE A 75 -25.67 -11.08 -5.32
C ILE A 75 -24.17 -10.81 -5.52
N ALA A 76 -23.77 -10.43 -6.71
CA ALA A 76 -22.37 -10.10 -7.01
C ALA A 76 -21.85 -8.96 -6.10
N THR A 77 -22.62 -7.92 -5.91
CA THR A 77 -22.27 -6.79 -5.04
C THR A 77 -22.11 -7.21 -3.58
N LEU A 78 -23.00 -8.06 -3.06
CA LEU A 78 -22.92 -8.56 -1.68
C LEU A 78 -21.66 -9.42 -1.48
N VAL A 79 -21.37 -10.33 -2.40
CA VAL A 79 -20.19 -11.21 -2.33
C VAL A 79 -18.91 -10.40 -2.43
N MET A 80 -18.82 -9.49 -3.40
CA MET A 80 -17.66 -8.61 -3.57
C MET A 80 -17.51 -7.67 -2.39
N GLY A 81 -18.59 -7.11 -1.87
CA GLY A 81 -18.57 -6.24 -0.69
C GLY A 81 -18.02 -6.97 0.54
N ALA A 82 -18.44 -8.20 0.77
CA ALA A 82 -17.90 -9.02 1.87
C ALA A 82 -16.39 -9.29 1.69
N MET A 83 -15.96 -9.63 0.47
CA MET A 83 -14.55 -9.84 0.15
C MET A 83 -13.72 -8.57 0.38
N TYR A 84 -14.18 -7.43 -0.10
CA TYR A 84 -13.49 -6.15 0.10
C TYR A 84 -13.44 -5.75 1.57
N LEU A 85 -14.50 -5.98 2.33
CA LEU A 85 -14.52 -5.71 3.76
C LEU A 85 -13.43 -6.52 4.49
N CYS A 86 -13.32 -7.81 4.21
CA CYS A 86 -12.26 -8.65 4.77
C CYS A 86 -10.86 -8.15 4.39
N MET A 87 -10.66 -7.78 3.13
CA MET A 87 -9.40 -7.23 2.64
C MET A 87 -9.03 -5.92 3.35
N VAL A 88 -9.98 -5.01 3.49
CA VAL A 88 -9.75 -3.71 4.17
C VAL A 88 -9.42 -3.89 5.64
N LEU A 89 -10.09 -4.79 6.34
CA LEU A 89 -9.79 -5.10 7.75
C LEU A 89 -8.37 -5.67 7.89
N THR A 90 -7.97 -6.59 7.02
CA THR A 90 -6.60 -7.14 7.01
C THR A 90 -5.55 -6.05 6.75
N LEU A 91 -5.80 -5.18 5.78
CA LEU A 91 -4.91 -4.05 5.49
C LEU A 91 -4.83 -3.04 6.64
N ALA A 92 -5.94 -2.82 7.35
CA ALA A 92 -5.97 -1.95 8.53
C ALA A 92 -5.09 -2.50 9.66
N GLU A 93 -5.16 -3.79 9.94
CA GLU A 93 -4.29 -4.46 10.91
C GLU A 93 -2.81 -4.40 10.52
N LEU A 94 -2.49 -4.68 9.25
CA LEU A 94 -1.13 -4.58 8.74
C LEU A 94 -0.60 -3.15 8.81
N SER A 95 -1.42 -2.16 8.50
CA SER A 95 -1.06 -0.74 8.57
C SER A 95 -0.82 -0.27 9.99
N ALA A 96 -1.58 -0.80 10.96
CA ALA A 96 -1.37 -0.52 12.38
C ALA A 96 -0.07 -1.16 12.90
N ALA A 97 0.26 -2.37 12.44
CA ALA A 97 1.47 -3.08 12.83
C ALA A 97 2.74 -2.53 12.15
N LEU A 98 2.62 -2.02 10.93
CA LEU A 98 3.72 -1.51 10.11
C LEU A 98 3.40 -0.11 9.58
N PRO A 99 3.56 0.95 10.39
CA PRO A 99 3.25 2.32 9.99
C PRO A 99 4.31 2.89 9.03
N THR A 100 4.36 2.35 7.82
CA THR A 100 5.29 2.77 6.77
C THR A 100 4.55 3.42 5.60
N ALA A 101 5.17 4.41 4.97
CA ALA A 101 4.60 5.15 3.84
C ALA A 101 4.47 4.36 2.52
N GLY A 102 4.86 3.09 2.49
CA GLY A 102 4.87 2.27 1.27
C GLY A 102 3.62 1.42 1.04
N GLY A 103 2.64 1.43 1.95
CA GLY A 103 1.39 0.65 1.80
C GLY A 103 1.64 -0.82 1.45
N GLY A 104 0.85 -1.35 0.50
CA GLY A 104 0.91 -2.75 0.07
C GLY A 104 2.28 -3.23 -0.41
N TYR A 105 3.07 -2.36 -1.05
CA TYR A 105 4.45 -2.65 -1.43
C TYR A 105 5.31 -2.99 -0.21
N SER A 106 5.23 -2.17 0.84
CA SER A 106 6.03 -2.39 2.06
C SER A 106 5.64 -3.66 2.79
N PHE A 107 4.35 -3.98 2.81
CA PHE A 107 3.83 -5.21 3.42
C PHE A 107 4.31 -6.44 2.66
N ALA A 108 4.18 -6.44 1.34
CA ALA A 108 4.64 -7.53 0.48
C ALA A 108 6.16 -7.73 0.55
N ARG A 109 6.93 -6.64 0.56
CA ARG A 109 8.38 -6.72 0.69
C ARG A 109 8.82 -7.33 2.02
N ARG A 110 8.10 -7.03 3.09
CA ARG A 110 8.43 -7.52 4.44
C ARG A 110 8.01 -8.98 4.64
N ALA A 111 6.89 -9.39 4.04
CA ALA A 111 6.37 -10.75 4.17
C ALA A 111 7.01 -11.74 3.20
N LEU A 112 7.23 -11.33 1.95
CA LEU A 112 7.68 -12.18 0.84
C LEU A 112 9.10 -11.84 0.35
N GLY A 113 9.76 -10.88 0.99
CA GLY A 113 11.10 -10.44 0.61
C GLY A 113 11.12 -9.52 -0.62
N PRO A 114 12.33 -9.27 -1.20
CA PRO A 114 12.51 -8.32 -2.30
C PRO A 114 11.68 -8.63 -3.54
N TRP A 115 11.52 -9.89 -3.88
CA TRP A 115 10.73 -10.36 -5.03
C TRP A 115 9.24 -10.05 -4.87
N GLY A 116 8.68 -10.31 -3.68
CA GLY A 116 7.29 -9.96 -3.39
C GLY A 116 7.04 -8.46 -3.47
N GLY A 117 7.98 -7.64 -2.96
CA GLY A 117 7.95 -6.20 -3.10
C GLY A 117 8.00 -5.75 -4.55
N TYR A 118 8.90 -6.31 -5.37
CA TYR A 118 9.01 -5.97 -6.78
C TYR A 118 7.73 -6.27 -7.57
N LEU A 119 7.17 -7.47 -7.41
CA LEU A 119 5.93 -7.88 -8.09
C LEU A 119 4.76 -6.98 -7.68
N THR A 120 4.59 -6.74 -6.38
CA THR A 120 3.51 -5.88 -5.88
C THR A 120 3.68 -4.43 -6.34
N GLY A 121 4.90 -3.90 -6.30
CA GLY A 121 5.20 -2.55 -6.76
C GLY A 121 4.93 -2.38 -8.25
N THR A 122 5.31 -3.36 -9.07
CA THR A 122 5.05 -3.35 -10.52
C THR A 122 3.54 -3.46 -10.81
N ALA A 123 2.82 -4.31 -10.09
CA ALA A 123 1.37 -4.43 -10.24
C ALA A 123 0.64 -3.11 -9.90
N ILE A 124 1.02 -2.48 -8.79
CA ILE A 124 0.48 -1.17 -8.39
C ILE A 124 0.79 -0.09 -9.45
N LEU A 125 2.01 -0.06 -9.98
CA LEU A 125 2.41 0.87 -11.04
C LEU A 125 1.57 0.69 -12.31
N LEU A 126 1.35 -0.55 -12.73
CA LEU A 126 0.50 -0.87 -13.88
C LEU A 126 -0.96 -0.47 -13.63
N GLU A 127 -1.49 -0.75 -12.45
CA GLU A 127 -2.83 -0.35 -12.05
C GLU A 127 -3.02 1.16 -12.14
N TYR A 128 -2.13 1.93 -11.54
CA TYR A 128 -2.20 3.41 -11.56
C TYR A 128 -1.92 4.02 -12.94
N ALA A 129 -1.25 3.32 -13.83
CA ALA A 129 -1.05 3.77 -15.20
C ALA A 129 -2.25 3.47 -16.10
N LEU A 130 -2.86 2.30 -15.94
CA LEU A 130 -3.95 1.83 -16.81
C LEU A 130 -5.33 2.29 -16.36
N ALA A 131 -5.61 2.31 -15.04
CA ALA A 131 -6.93 2.64 -14.53
C ALA A 131 -7.39 4.07 -14.88
N PRO A 132 -6.59 5.14 -14.72
CA PRO A 132 -6.98 6.48 -15.12
C PRO A 132 -7.19 6.60 -16.62
N ALA A 133 -6.37 5.92 -17.44
CA ALA A 133 -6.52 5.92 -18.89
C ALA A 133 -7.82 5.23 -19.32
N ALA A 134 -8.17 4.12 -18.70
CA ALA A 134 -9.43 3.41 -18.95
C ALA A 134 -10.64 4.26 -18.55
N ILE A 135 -10.61 4.89 -17.36
CA ILE A 135 -11.69 5.77 -16.88
C ILE A 135 -11.87 7.00 -17.79
N ALA A 136 -10.80 7.53 -18.36
CA ALA A 136 -10.87 8.70 -19.25
C ALA A 136 -11.52 8.40 -20.60
N VAL A 137 -11.65 7.14 -21.00
CA VAL A 137 -12.27 6.70 -22.28
C VAL A 137 -13.76 6.42 -22.13
N PHE A 138 -14.25 6.19 -20.90
CA PHE A 138 -15.67 5.99 -20.58
C PHE A 138 -16.38 7.31 -20.26
#